data_24f6108505fe8fba95a8245371e74069
#
_entry.id   24f6108505fe8fba95a8245371e74069
#
_cell.length_a   1.000
_cell.length_b   1.000
_cell.length_c   1.000
_cell.angle_alpha   90.00
_cell.angle_beta   90.00
_cell.angle_gamma   90.00
#
_symmetry.space_group_name_H-M   'P 1'
#
loop_
_entity.id
_entity.type
_entity.pdbx_description
1 polymer ?
#
loop_
_entity_poly.entity_id
_entity_poly.type
_entity_poly.pdbx_seq_one_letter_code
_entity_poly.pdbx_strand_id
1 'polypeptide(L)'
;MRRRSRASSKLAKARSRKAKAARRSTSSATGQETELARLARERDEALERENATSEVLHLISKSPGNLELVFQSILENATRICQANFGTLFRFDGENSYPVAQFNTPAALLETLTRLGPFKPTKGIVGSGFERMMRTKQVVHTVDDAAEPYPGNAAKFAGARTIVRVPMLKDDTLVGSIIIYRQEVRPFTDKQIELVKNFASQAVIAIENTRLLNELRRSLEQQTATADVLRVISASPGELAPVFQGILENATRLCEANFGNMFLREGNGFRTVAIHSPPSAYTEWYERHPFLEPTKEYPHSNLARLIETKKILHNADLRLDRGYLEGYPQVVALVDDAGARTDVLVPMLKEDQLIGAIVIYRTEVRPFNETQIELVQNFAAQAVIAIEKARLLSELRQRTTDLTVSLEQQTAMSDVLKIISSSPSDLQPVFQAILANATRLCDAKFAALSLYDGEVLRRAASFNEHLREQSWRPHPRSGAAKMVRTKQPVQISDLRTSPAYLEGDPTVMDIADRRGARTLLLVPMLKDAALVGLIGIYRREVQPFIRKADRVGAEFRCSGRHRHREHAAVQRVARKDGRSRQTKPATRKARRGSGE
;
A
#
# COMPACT_ATOMS: atom_id res chain seq x y z
N MET A 1 24.45 -76.46 95.95
CA MET A 1 24.30 -76.47 94.43
C MET A 1 23.20 -75.55 93.85
N ARG A 2 22.42 -74.71 94.54
CA ARG A 2 21.31 -73.90 94.05
C ARG A 2 21.67 -72.41 93.65
N ARG A 3 22.89 -71.90 93.91
CA ARG A 3 23.27 -70.50 93.55
C ARG A 3 23.93 -70.33 92.13
N ARG A 4 24.52 -71.38 91.49
CA ARG A 4 25.16 -71.30 90.16
C ARG A 4 24.16 -71.37 89.03
N SER A 5 22.99 -71.97 89.15
CA SER A 5 21.98 -72.07 88.07
C SER A 5 21.19 -70.77 87.79
N ARG A 6 21.06 -69.86 88.79
CA ARG A 6 20.32 -68.58 88.66
C ARG A 6 21.19 -67.50 87.94
N ALA A 7 22.51 -67.56 88.02
CA ALA A 7 23.39 -66.62 87.37
C ALA A 7 23.50 -66.89 85.84
N SER A 8 23.60 -68.17 85.43
CA SER A 8 23.63 -68.54 83.98
C SER A 8 22.33 -68.24 83.25
N SER A 9 21.16 -68.39 83.88
CA SER A 9 19.82 -68.05 83.32
C SER A 9 19.63 -66.56 83.18
N LYS A 10 20.17 -65.70 84.06
CA LYS A 10 20.09 -64.23 83.93
C LYS A 10 21.02 -63.74 82.86
N LEU A 11 22.23 -64.30 82.65
CA LEU A 11 23.15 -63.96 81.58
C LEU A 11 22.63 -64.40 80.21
N ALA A 12 21.98 -65.56 80.08
CA ALA A 12 21.35 -66.03 78.87
C ALA A 12 20.17 -65.15 78.46
N LYS A 13 19.30 -64.75 79.43
CA LYS A 13 18.21 -63.77 79.15
C LYS A 13 18.72 -62.36 78.82
N ALA A 14 19.82 -61.89 79.39
CA ALA A 14 20.44 -60.62 79.07
C ALA A 14 21.09 -60.61 77.64
N ARG A 15 21.75 -61.72 77.27
CA ARG A 15 22.28 -61.88 75.88
C ARG A 15 21.17 -61.99 74.84
N SER A 16 20.08 -62.70 75.13
CA SER A 16 18.91 -62.79 74.24
C SER A 16 18.20 -61.44 74.09
N ARG A 17 18.09 -60.64 75.17
CA ARG A 17 17.53 -59.26 75.06
C ARG A 17 18.45 -58.29 74.28
N LYS A 18 19.77 -58.36 74.49
CA LYS A 18 20.75 -57.55 73.66
C LYS A 18 20.74 -57.95 72.18
N ALA A 19 20.68 -59.26 71.87
CA ALA A 19 20.57 -59.74 70.48
C ALA A 19 19.22 -59.37 69.85
N LYS A 20 18.09 -59.37 70.58
CA LYS A 20 16.81 -58.87 70.09
C LYS A 20 16.76 -57.33 69.92
N ALA A 21 17.43 -56.57 70.79
CA ALA A 21 17.58 -55.13 70.69
C ALA A 21 18.49 -54.73 69.49
N ALA A 22 19.65 -55.43 69.28
CA ALA A 22 20.51 -55.25 68.18
C ALA A 22 19.86 -55.60 66.82
N ARG A 23 19.06 -56.71 66.77
CA ARG A 23 18.25 -57.02 65.55
C ARG A 23 17.14 -56.02 65.28
N ARG A 24 16.51 -55.40 66.31
CA ARG A 24 15.55 -54.33 66.11
C ARG A 24 16.22 -53.02 65.69
N SER A 25 17.41 -52.69 66.21
CA SER A 25 18.15 -51.47 65.74
C SER A 25 18.71 -51.63 64.36
N THR A 26 19.22 -52.80 63.94
CA THR A 26 19.65 -53.05 62.54
C THR A 26 18.46 -53.12 61.58
N SER A 27 17.31 -53.68 61.95
CA SER A 27 16.08 -53.68 61.17
C SER A 27 15.49 -52.28 61.04
N SER A 28 15.59 -51.41 62.06
CA SER A 28 15.18 -50.02 62.05
C SER A 28 16.16 -49.14 61.18
N ALA A 29 17.49 -49.40 61.29
CA ALA A 29 18.49 -48.69 60.48
C ALA A 29 18.40 -49.05 59.00
N THR A 30 18.21 -50.32 58.62
CA THR A 30 17.99 -50.75 57.23
C THR A 30 16.65 -50.24 56.68
N GLY A 31 15.63 -50.11 57.48
CA GLY A 31 14.35 -49.48 57.07
C GLY A 31 14.49 -47.99 56.84
N GLN A 32 15.26 -47.29 57.69
CA GLN A 32 15.55 -45.84 57.48
C GLN A 32 16.46 -45.57 56.29
N GLU A 33 17.51 -46.41 56.06
CA GLU A 33 18.35 -46.30 54.86
C GLU A 33 17.56 -46.56 53.59
N THR A 34 16.61 -47.52 53.58
CA THR A 34 15.75 -47.76 52.38
C THR A 34 14.76 -46.62 52.17
N GLU A 35 14.24 -46.01 53.19
CA GLU A 35 13.34 -44.86 53.14
C GLU A 35 14.06 -43.59 52.67
N LEU A 36 15.28 -43.32 53.17
CA LEU A 36 16.14 -42.22 52.70
C LEU A 36 16.54 -42.40 51.23
N ALA A 37 16.88 -43.63 50.83
CA ALA A 37 17.19 -43.91 49.43
C ALA A 37 15.94 -43.73 48.51
N ARG A 38 14.75 -44.04 48.99
CA ARG A 38 13.50 -43.78 48.29
C ARG A 38 13.22 -42.27 48.15
N LEU A 39 13.33 -41.51 49.23
CA LEU A 39 13.13 -40.06 49.24
C LEU A 39 14.17 -39.34 48.37
N ALA A 40 15.43 -39.81 48.36
CA ALA A 40 16.46 -39.29 47.51
C ALA A 40 16.12 -39.49 46.03
N ARG A 41 15.65 -40.68 45.64
CA ARG A 41 15.18 -40.95 44.25
C ARG A 41 13.95 -40.10 43.89
N GLU A 42 12.98 -39.98 44.75
CA GLU A 42 11.79 -39.14 44.54
C GLU A 42 12.17 -37.66 44.35
N ARG A 43 13.15 -37.16 45.14
CA ARG A 43 13.70 -35.80 44.96
C ARG A 43 14.42 -35.63 43.62
N ASP A 44 15.28 -36.58 43.27
CA ASP A 44 16.07 -36.50 42.04
C ASP A 44 15.16 -36.59 40.80
N GLU A 45 14.14 -37.44 40.82
CA GLU A 45 13.09 -37.48 39.76
C GLU A 45 12.27 -36.18 39.70
N ALA A 46 11.99 -35.53 40.82
CA ALA A 46 11.30 -34.25 40.88
C ALA A 46 12.14 -33.12 40.28
N LEU A 47 13.45 -33.07 40.62
CA LEU A 47 14.40 -32.11 40.07
C LEU A 47 14.59 -32.30 38.56
N GLU A 48 14.69 -33.53 38.06
CA GLU A 48 14.74 -33.78 36.60
C GLU A 48 13.52 -33.26 35.86
N ARG A 49 12.33 -33.45 36.44
CA ARG A 49 11.07 -32.94 35.87
C ARG A 49 11.03 -31.41 35.84
N GLU A 50 11.44 -30.78 36.93
CA GLU A 50 11.49 -29.32 37.07
C GLU A 50 12.48 -28.72 36.07
N ASN A 51 13.69 -29.30 35.96
CA ASN A 51 14.70 -28.87 35.01
C ASN A 51 14.21 -29.00 33.56
N ALA A 52 13.61 -30.12 33.17
CA ALA A 52 13.09 -30.34 31.83
C ALA A 52 11.95 -29.38 31.46
N THR A 53 11.08 -29.11 32.43
CA THR A 53 9.99 -28.12 32.24
C THR A 53 10.58 -26.70 32.07
N SER A 54 11.58 -26.34 32.88
CA SER A 54 12.26 -25.05 32.80
C SER A 54 13.02 -24.89 31.50
N GLU A 55 13.66 -25.93 30.99
CA GLU A 55 14.35 -25.90 29.67
C GLU A 55 13.38 -25.65 28.52
N VAL A 56 12.24 -26.34 28.50
CA VAL A 56 11.21 -26.11 27.48
C VAL A 56 10.65 -24.70 27.55
N LEU A 57 10.34 -24.19 28.75
CA LEU A 57 9.87 -22.80 28.93
C LEU A 57 10.91 -21.77 28.46
N HIS A 58 12.20 -22.05 28.74
CA HIS A 58 13.28 -21.19 28.28
C HIS A 58 13.39 -21.14 26.75
N LEU A 59 13.24 -22.29 26.08
CA LEU A 59 13.20 -22.36 24.60
C LEU A 59 12.00 -21.63 24.02
N ILE A 60 10.80 -21.79 24.59
CA ILE A 60 9.60 -21.06 24.20
C ILE A 60 9.82 -19.55 24.30
N SER A 61 10.51 -19.10 25.35
CA SER A 61 10.78 -17.68 25.60
C SER A 61 11.88 -17.08 24.70
N LYS A 62 12.95 -17.83 24.43
CA LYS A 62 14.11 -17.37 23.63
C LYS A 62 13.91 -17.44 22.11
N SER A 63 13.11 -18.37 21.65
CA SER A 63 12.89 -18.59 20.22
C SER A 63 11.40 -18.56 19.87
N PRO A 64 10.72 -17.44 20.14
CA PRO A 64 9.31 -17.32 19.82
C PRO A 64 9.14 -17.37 18.30
N GLY A 65 8.53 -18.45 17.83
CA GLY A 65 8.28 -18.68 16.38
C GLY A 65 8.98 -19.90 15.80
N ASN A 66 9.96 -20.50 16.47
CA ASN A 66 10.57 -21.75 16.04
C ASN A 66 9.94 -22.94 16.80
N LEU A 67 8.76 -23.36 16.33
CA LEU A 67 8.03 -24.48 16.93
C LEU A 67 8.76 -25.80 16.81
N GLU A 68 9.57 -26.00 15.77
CA GLU A 68 10.29 -27.25 15.52
C GLU A 68 11.25 -27.57 16.67
N LEU A 69 12.07 -26.61 17.10
CA LEU A 69 12.97 -26.75 18.23
C LEU A 69 12.25 -27.01 19.54
N VAL A 70 11.12 -26.34 19.76
CA VAL A 70 10.32 -26.51 20.96
C VAL A 70 9.71 -27.90 21.00
N PHE A 71 9.11 -28.37 19.90
CA PHE A 71 8.52 -29.70 19.82
C PHE A 71 9.55 -30.81 19.96
N GLN A 72 10.73 -30.63 19.37
CA GLN A 72 11.82 -31.58 19.50
C GLN A 72 12.28 -31.71 20.95
N SER A 73 12.52 -30.58 21.64
CA SER A 73 12.89 -30.58 23.06
C SER A 73 11.82 -31.18 23.96
N ILE A 74 10.55 -30.86 23.75
CA ILE A 74 9.41 -31.46 24.48
C ILE A 74 9.43 -32.98 24.33
N LEU A 75 9.56 -33.47 23.08
CA LEU A 75 9.49 -34.90 22.78
C LEU A 75 10.70 -35.65 23.33
N GLU A 76 11.89 -35.07 23.23
CA GLU A 76 13.11 -35.62 23.82
C GLU A 76 13.01 -35.75 25.35
N ASN A 77 12.61 -34.70 26.02
CA ASN A 77 12.42 -34.71 27.47
C ASN A 77 11.32 -35.68 27.92
N ALA A 78 10.18 -35.72 27.20
CA ALA A 78 9.10 -36.65 27.49
C ALA A 78 9.55 -38.12 27.37
N THR A 79 10.28 -38.47 26.30
CA THR A 79 10.77 -39.82 26.06
C THR A 79 11.85 -40.22 27.09
N ARG A 80 12.80 -39.35 27.38
CA ARG A 80 13.89 -39.59 28.34
C ARG A 80 13.37 -39.83 29.76
N ILE A 81 12.56 -38.89 30.30
CA ILE A 81 12.09 -38.95 31.66
C ILE A 81 11.08 -40.10 31.86
N CYS A 82 10.23 -40.34 30.88
CA CYS A 82 9.30 -41.47 30.93
C CYS A 82 9.94 -42.81 30.58
N GLN A 83 11.25 -42.85 30.30
CA GLN A 83 11.96 -44.08 29.89
C GLN A 83 11.23 -44.77 28.73
N ALA A 84 10.77 -44.00 27.77
CA ALA A 84 10.22 -44.48 26.51
C ALA A 84 11.36 -44.72 25.50
N ASN A 85 11.16 -45.62 24.51
CA ASN A 85 12.16 -45.92 23.51
C ASN A 85 12.18 -44.85 22.40
N PHE A 86 11.00 -44.38 21.99
CA PHE A 86 10.85 -43.36 20.99
C PHE A 86 9.54 -42.58 21.18
N GLY A 87 9.37 -41.48 20.41
CA GLY A 87 8.18 -40.64 20.49
C GLY A 87 7.88 -39.94 19.19
N THR A 88 6.63 -39.49 19.01
CA THR A 88 6.17 -38.70 17.89
C THR A 88 5.20 -37.62 18.40
N LEU A 89 5.39 -36.37 17.94
CA LEU A 89 4.44 -35.29 18.15
C LEU A 89 3.71 -35.02 16.82
N PHE A 90 2.40 -35.06 16.90
CA PHE A 90 1.51 -34.76 15.77
C PHE A 90 0.84 -33.42 15.98
N ARG A 91 0.69 -32.66 14.91
CA ARG A 91 -0.16 -31.49 14.83
C ARG A 91 -1.45 -31.84 14.09
N PHE A 92 -2.54 -31.17 14.47
CA PHE A 92 -3.85 -31.31 13.84
C PHE A 92 -4.34 -29.93 13.35
N ASP A 93 -4.74 -29.82 12.08
CA ASP A 93 -5.19 -28.57 11.46
C ASP A 93 -6.72 -28.42 11.40
N GLY A 94 -7.46 -29.35 12.04
CA GLY A 94 -8.91 -29.45 12.00
C GLY A 94 -9.40 -30.54 11.03
N GLU A 95 -8.61 -30.93 10.06
CA GLU A 95 -8.94 -31.95 9.08
C GLU A 95 -7.90 -33.08 9.02
N ASN A 96 -6.62 -32.71 8.99
CA ASN A 96 -5.50 -33.63 8.84
C ASN A 96 -4.59 -33.62 10.07
N SER A 97 -3.98 -34.78 10.35
CA SER A 97 -2.91 -34.96 11.32
C SER A 97 -1.59 -35.23 10.59
N TYR A 98 -0.53 -34.59 11.03
CA TYR A 98 0.80 -34.74 10.45
C TYR A 98 1.88 -34.70 11.52
N PRO A 99 2.96 -35.53 11.39
CA PRO A 99 4.05 -35.52 12.33
C PRO A 99 4.88 -34.25 12.18
N VAL A 100 5.16 -33.56 13.30
CA VAL A 100 5.94 -32.32 13.32
C VAL A 100 7.25 -32.45 14.13
N ALA A 101 7.37 -33.47 14.98
CA ALA A 101 8.63 -33.85 15.63
C ALA A 101 8.67 -35.36 15.86
N GLN A 102 9.87 -35.92 15.85
CA GLN A 102 10.11 -37.34 16.06
C GLN A 102 11.44 -37.52 16.83
N PHE A 103 11.43 -38.42 17.79
CA PHE A 103 12.62 -38.73 18.60
C PHE A 103 12.85 -40.24 18.67
N ASN A 104 14.07 -40.67 18.31
CA ASN A 104 14.51 -42.08 18.25
C ASN A 104 13.56 -43.01 17.48
N THR A 105 12.82 -42.46 16.52
CA THR A 105 11.83 -43.23 15.74
C THR A 105 12.53 -44.23 14.82
N PRO A 106 12.21 -45.55 14.89
CA PRO A 106 12.80 -46.56 13.99
C PRO A 106 12.55 -46.22 12.52
N ALA A 107 13.54 -46.52 11.66
CA ALA A 107 13.54 -46.12 10.23
C ALA A 107 12.28 -46.58 9.48
N ALA A 108 11.81 -47.81 9.69
CA ALA A 108 10.62 -48.34 9.02
C ALA A 108 9.32 -47.58 9.36
N LEU A 109 9.21 -47.06 10.61
CA LEU A 109 8.10 -46.22 11.01
C LEU A 109 8.26 -44.80 10.44
N LEU A 110 9.48 -44.26 10.43
CA LEU A 110 9.79 -42.95 9.87
C LEU A 110 9.44 -42.90 8.38
N GLU A 111 9.87 -43.87 7.58
CA GLU A 111 9.52 -43.99 6.17
C GLU A 111 7.99 -44.10 5.96
N THR A 112 7.33 -44.87 6.83
CA THR A 112 5.86 -45.02 6.78
C THR A 112 5.14 -43.68 7.03
N LEU A 113 5.57 -42.93 8.05
CA LEU A 113 4.97 -41.63 8.38
C LEU A 113 5.25 -40.59 7.30
N THR A 114 6.46 -40.58 6.71
CA THR A 114 6.83 -39.69 5.60
C THR A 114 6.00 -39.99 4.37
N ARG A 115 5.81 -41.26 4.02
CA ARG A 115 5.00 -41.70 2.87
C ARG A 115 3.51 -41.42 3.05
N LEU A 116 2.99 -41.54 4.27
CA LEU A 116 1.58 -41.22 4.57
C LEU A 116 1.30 -39.72 4.41
N GLY A 117 2.30 -38.86 4.70
CA GLY A 117 2.10 -37.43 4.70
C GLY A 117 1.00 -36.97 5.67
N PRO A 118 0.32 -35.85 5.42
CA PRO A 118 -0.88 -35.46 6.14
C PRO A 118 -2.00 -36.49 5.93
N PHE A 119 -2.60 -36.99 7.02
CA PHE A 119 -3.64 -37.99 6.94
C PHE A 119 -4.87 -37.59 7.75
N LYS A 120 -6.06 -38.01 7.26
CA LYS A 120 -7.33 -37.81 7.98
C LYS A 120 -7.49 -38.88 9.04
N PRO A 121 -7.46 -38.52 10.34
CA PRO A 121 -7.54 -39.51 11.42
C PRO A 121 -8.81 -40.37 11.40
N THR A 122 -9.91 -39.81 10.88
CA THR A 122 -11.23 -40.45 10.81
C THR A 122 -11.38 -41.44 9.66
N LYS A 123 -10.50 -41.35 8.63
CA LYS A 123 -10.48 -42.31 7.51
C LYS A 123 -9.53 -43.49 7.75
N GLY A 124 -8.81 -43.46 8.88
CA GLY A 124 -7.91 -44.54 9.30
C GLY A 124 -8.64 -45.70 9.98
N ILE A 125 -7.89 -46.48 10.75
CA ILE A 125 -8.37 -47.70 11.41
C ILE A 125 -9.32 -47.30 12.57
N VAL A 126 -10.62 -47.40 12.32
CA VAL A 126 -11.65 -47.21 13.36
C VAL A 126 -11.39 -48.23 14.50
N GLY A 127 -11.37 -47.74 15.73
CA GLY A 127 -11.08 -48.54 16.94
C GLY A 127 -9.61 -48.57 17.36
N SER A 128 -8.68 -47.97 16.60
CA SER A 128 -7.29 -47.83 17.02
C SER A 128 -7.16 -46.89 18.23
N GLY A 129 -6.09 -47.05 19.01
CA GLY A 129 -5.84 -46.16 20.14
C GLY A 129 -5.67 -44.68 19.74
N PHE A 130 -5.18 -44.41 18.52
CA PHE A 130 -5.06 -43.06 17.98
C PHE A 130 -6.46 -42.45 17.67
N GLU A 131 -7.34 -43.21 16.99
CA GLU A 131 -8.71 -42.79 16.74
C GLU A 131 -9.50 -42.55 18.03
N ARG A 132 -9.36 -43.47 19.01
CA ARG A 132 -10.01 -43.32 20.35
C ARG A 132 -9.60 -41.99 20.97
N MET A 133 -8.30 -41.65 21.03
CA MET A 133 -7.80 -40.39 21.58
C MET A 133 -8.38 -39.18 20.80
N MET A 134 -8.37 -39.20 19.47
CA MET A 134 -8.90 -38.11 18.66
C MET A 134 -10.39 -37.86 18.90
N ARG A 135 -11.19 -38.95 18.99
CA ARG A 135 -12.64 -38.88 19.19
C ARG A 135 -13.03 -38.49 20.62
N THR A 136 -12.35 -39.05 21.63
CA THR A 136 -12.68 -38.81 23.04
C THR A 136 -12.00 -37.56 23.60
N LYS A 137 -10.91 -37.08 22.94
CA LYS A 137 -10.02 -36.03 23.46
C LYS A 137 -9.46 -36.35 24.85
N GLN A 138 -9.35 -37.66 25.16
CA GLN A 138 -8.82 -38.15 26.43
C GLN A 138 -7.50 -38.87 26.21
N VAL A 139 -6.69 -38.96 27.26
CA VAL A 139 -5.48 -39.78 27.25
C VAL A 139 -5.84 -41.24 26.99
N VAL A 140 -5.14 -41.86 26.06
CA VAL A 140 -5.27 -43.28 25.76
C VAL A 140 -3.95 -43.99 26.09
N HIS A 141 -3.94 -44.78 27.15
CA HIS A 141 -2.83 -45.64 27.57
C HIS A 141 -3.13 -47.09 27.17
N THR A 142 -2.36 -47.64 26.26
CA THR A 142 -2.46 -49.03 25.79
C THR A 142 -1.29 -49.81 26.36
N VAL A 143 -1.59 -50.84 27.17
CA VAL A 143 -0.55 -51.65 27.84
C VAL A 143 0.20 -52.52 26.83
N ASP A 144 -0.52 -53.11 25.87
CA ASP A 144 0.05 -53.90 24.78
C ASP A 144 -0.68 -53.60 23.48
N ASP A 145 -0.14 -52.71 22.64
CA ASP A 145 -0.75 -52.29 21.36
C ASP A 145 -0.73 -53.42 20.31
N ALA A 146 0.23 -54.34 20.41
CA ALA A 146 0.28 -55.48 19.50
C ALA A 146 -0.81 -56.51 19.77
N ALA A 147 -1.39 -56.55 20.96
CA ALA A 147 -2.52 -57.40 21.35
C ALA A 147 -3.88 -56.73 21.12
N GLU A 148 -3.93 -55.42 20.75
CA GLU A 148 -5.17 -54.72 20.41
C GLU A 148 -5.78 -55.30 19.12
N PRO A 149 -7.11 -55.24 18.94
CA PRO A 149 -7.77 -55.69 17.72
C PRO A 149 -7.30 -54.96 16.47
N TYR A 150 -6.89 -53.70 16.64
CA TYR A 150 -6.38 -52.82 15.57
C TYR A 150 -5.05 -52.18 16.00
N PRO A 151 -3.93 -52.94 15.89
CA PRO A 151 -2.61 -52.41 16.26
C PRO A 151 -2.22 -51.23 15.39
N GLY A 152 -1.63 -50.18 16.02
CA GLY A 152 -1.15 -49.01 15.31
C GLY A 152 0.09 -49.27 14.46
N ASN A 153 0.44 -48.30 13.59
CA ASN A 153 1.65 -48.36 12.75
C ASN A 153 2.92 -48.50 13.59
N ALA A 154 2.98 -47.92 14.77
CA ALA A 154 4.14 -48.04 15.66
C ALA A 154 4.33 -49.49 16.18
N ALA A 155 3.27 -50.25 16.46
CA ALA A 155 3.40 -51.65 16.76
C ALA A 155 3.85 -52.49 15.54
N LYS A 156 3.31 -52.18 14.37
CA LYS A 156 3.60 -52.95 13.11
C LYS A 156 5.00 -52.70 12.57
N PHE A 157 5.48 -51.47 12.57
CA PHE A 157 6.73 -51.05 11.91
C PHE A 157 7.87 -50.69 12.86
N ALA A 158 7.59 -50.51 14.17
CA ALA A 158 8.59 -50.11 15.16
C ALA A 158 8.60 -51.00 16.42
N GLY A 159 7.83 -52.08 16.44
CA GLY A 159 7.79 -53.02 17.55
C GLY A 159 7.27 -52.40 18.87
N ALA A 160 6.45 -51.36 18.78
CA ALA A 160 5.87 -50.74 19.97
C ALA A 160 4.87 -51.72 20.65
N ARG A 161 5.01 -51.85 21.98
CA ARG A 161 4.12 -52.65 22.80
C ARG A 161 3.28 -51.76 23.70
N THR A 162 3.90 -51.01 24.62
CA THR A 162 3.17 -50.08 25.47
C THR A 162 3.21 -48.67 24.88
N ILE A 163 2.03 -48.04 24.77
CA ILE A 163 1.87 -46.71 24.17
C ILE A 163 1.02 -45.81 25.06
N VAL A 164 1.46 -44.58 25.26
CA VAL A 164 0.62 -43.52 25.82
C VAL A 164 0.44 -42.40 24.78
N ARG A 165 -0.82 -42.03 24.56
CA ARG A 165 -1.24 -41.00 23.63
C ARG A 165 -1.91 -39.88 24.42
N VAL A 166 -1.33 -38.68 24.37
CA VAL A 166 -1.82 -37.52 25.12
C VAL A 166 -2.29 -36.46 24.14
N PRO A 167 -3.56 -36.06 24.15
CA PRO A 167 -4.05 -34.99 23.29
C PRO A 167 -3.51 -33.63 23.74
N MET A 168 -3.23 -32.78 22.77
CA MET A 168 -2.92 -31.36 22.93
C MET A 168 -4.22 -30.58 22.70
N LEU A 169 -4.78 -29.99 23.75
CA LEU A 169 -6.08 -29.32 23.70
C LEU A 169 -5.93 -27.81 23.94
N LYS A 170 -6.61 -27.02 23.13
CA LYS A 170 -6.85 -25.61 23.33
C LYS A 170 -8.36 -25.38 23.45
N ASP A 171 -8.84 -24.84 24.55
CA ASP A 171 -10.27 -24.54 24.76
C ASP A 171 -11.15 -25.71 24.30
N ASP A 172 -10.80 -26.93 24.75
CA ASP A 172 -11.42 -28.20 24.35
C ASP A 172 -11.32 -28.57 22.84
N THR A 173 -10.56 -27.79 22.06
CA THR A 173 -10.28 -28.09 20.65
C THR A 173 -8.96 -28.83 20.52
N LEU A 174 -8.95 -29.94 19.81
CA LEU A 174 -7.75 -30.72 19.57
C LEU A 174 -6.85 -30.01 18.52
N VAL A 175 -5.61 -29.68 18.91
CA VAL A 175 -4.59 -29.04 18.06
C VAL A 175 -3.41 -29.95 17.75
N GLY A 176 -3.34 -31.12 18.40
CA GLY A 176 -2.28 -32.11 18.18
C GLY A 176 -2.26 -33.21 19.20
N SER A 177 -1.18 -33.99 19.25
CA SER A 177 -0.97 -35.04 20.25
C SER A 177 0.51 -35.35 20.46
N ILE A 178 0.89 -35.71 21.66
CA ILE A 178 2.18 -36.33 22.02
C ILE A 178 1.98 -37.80 22.23
N ILE A 179 2.77 -38.64 21.57
CA ILE A 179 2.71 -40.09 21.72
C ILE A 179 4.11 -40.59 22.00
N ILE A 180 4.26 -41.34 23.11
CA ILE A 180 5.51 -42.03 23.48
C ILE A 180 5.31 -43.53 23.55
N TYR A 181 6.35 -44.26 23.23
CA TYR A 181 6.29 -45.71 22.99
C TYR A 181 7.37 -46.47 23.72
N ARG A 182 7.00 -47.67 24.22
CA ARG A 182 7.95 -48.70 24.69
C ARG A 182 7.85 -49.93 23.78
N GLN A 183 8.99 -50.54 23.54
CA GLN A 183 9.08 -51.80 22.78
C GLN A 183 8.88 -53.05 23.68
N GLU A 184 8.64 -52.83 24.95
CA GLU A 184 8.33 -53.86 25.97
C GLU A 184 6.93 -53.62 26.58
N VAL A 185 6.33 -54.68 27.11
CA VAL A 185 5.07 -54.57 27.85
C VAL A 185 5.38 -54.09 29.28
N ARG A 186 5.51 -52.77 29.44
CA ARG A 186 5.75 -52.11 30.73
C ARG A 186 4.89 -50.85 30.81
N PRO A 187 3.78 -50.89 31.55
CA PRO A 187 2.87 -49.75 31.67
C PRO A 187 3.55 -48.47 32.15
N PHE A 188 3.11 -47.31 31.63
CA PHE A 188 3.47 -46.01 32.17
C PHE A 188 2.73 -45.74 33.47
N THR A 189 3.42 -45.17 34.45
CA THR A 189 2.83 -44.77 35.71
C THR A 189 1.97 -43.51 35.55
N ASP A 190 1.01 -43.28 36.45
CA ASP A 190 0.19 -42.07 36.44
C ASP A 190 1.05 -40.78 36.50
N LYS A 191 2.16 -40.79 37.26
CA LYS A 191 3.12 -39.67 37.29
C LYS A 191 3.79 -39.40 35.95
N GLN A 192 4.08 -40.44 35.17
CA GLN A 192 4.66 -40.30 33.82
C GLN A 192 3.62 -39.78 32.83
N ILE A 193 2.38 -40.27 32.93
CA ILE A 193 1.27 -39.78 32.09
C ILE A 193 1.00 -38.29 32.35
N GLU A 194 1.00 -37.90 33.65
CA GLU A 194 0.78 -36.51 34.05
C GLU A 194 1.91 -35.58 33.56
N LEU A 195 3.16 -36.05 33.54
CA LEU A 195 4.27 -35.32 32.98
C LEU A 195 4.08 -35.08 31.48
N VAL A 196 3.65 -36.09 30.72
CA VAL A 196 3.39 -35.92 29.27
C VAL A 196 2.23 -34.97 29.00
N LYS A 197 1.21 -34.96 29.89
CA LYS A 197 0.13 -33.95 29.84
C LYS A 197 0.65 -32.53 30.04
N ASN A 198 1.56 -32.34 31.01
CA ASN A 198 2.18 -31.03 31.21
C ASN A 198 2.97 -30.59 29.98
N PHE A 199 3.74 -31.47 29.36
CA PHE A 199 4.43 -31.16 28.08
C PHE A 199 3.45 -30.89 26.94
N ALA A 200 2.32 -31.61 26.87
CA ALA A 200 1.28 -31.32 25.87
C ALA A 200 0.69 -29.92 26.09
N SER A 201 0.47 -29.50 27.31
CA SER A 201 0.04 -28.13 27.63
C SER A 201 1.08 -27.07 27.22
N GLN A 202 2.38 -27.34 27.46
CA GLN A 202 3.45 -26.43 27.02
C GLN A 202 3.53 -26.32 25.49
N ALA A 203 3.34 -27.43 24.76
CA ALA A 203 3.29 -27.42 23.31
C ALA A 203 2.13 -26.57 22.78
N VAL A 204 0.96 -26.63 23.42
CA VAL A 204 -0.20 -25.77 23.07
C VAL A 204 0.13 -24.30 23.27
N ILE A 205 0.75 -23.95 24.42
CA ILE A 205 1.18 -22.57 24.70
C ILE A 205 2.16 -22.09 23.63
N ALA A 206 3.13 -22.90 23.22
CA ALA A 206 4.09 -22.56 22.18
C ALA A 206 3.42 -22.31 20.83
N ILE A 207 2.45 -23.14 20.43
CA ILE A 207 1.66 -22.96 19.20
C ILE A 207 0.92 -21.63 19.24
N GLU A 208 0.23 -21.33 20.34
CA GLU A 208 -0.54 -20.10 20.49
C GLU A 208 0.34 -18.84 20.49
N ASN A 209 1.44 -18.87 21.22
CA ASN A 209 2.38 -17.76 21.25
C ASN A 209 2.91 -17.45 19.83
N THR A 210 3.27 -18.47 19.07
CA THR A 210 3.74 -18.31 17.69
C THR A 210 2.63 -17.74 16.78
N ARG A 211 1.40 -18.21 16.94
CA ARG A 211 0.24 -17.69 16.20
C ARG A 211 0.02 -16.20 16.50
N LEU A 212 -0.06 -15.85 17.79
CA LEU A 212 -0.29 -14.48 18.24
C LEU A 212 0.83 -13.52 17.81
N LEU A 213 2.09 -13.96 17.87
CA LEU A 213 3.23 -13.16 17.41
C LEU A 213 3.17 -12.91 15.90
N ASN A 214 2.78 -13.92 15.12
CA ASN A 214 2.62 -13.75 13.67
C ASN A 214 1.45 -12.81 13.33
N GLU A 215 0.34 -12.90 14.05
CA GLU A 215 -0.80 -11.98 13.90
C GLU A 215 -0.39 -10.54 14.26
N LEU A 216 0.32 -10.36 15.39
CA LEU A 216 0.81 -9.04 15.82
C LEU A 216 1.78 -8.43 14.80
N ARG A 217 2.73 -9.22 14.28
CA ARG A 217 3.67 -8.76 13.24
C ARG A 217 2.92 -8.31 11.98
N ARG A 218 1.98 -9.11 11.50
CA ARG A 218 1.15 -8.74 10.33
C ARG A 218 0.36 -7.46 10.57
N SER A 219 -0.26 -7.33 11.75
CA SER A 219 -1.00 -6.11 12.11
C SER A 219 -0.08 -4.88 12.15
N LEU A 220 1.12 -5.01 12.72
CA LEU A 220 2.10 -3.92 12.79
C LEU A 220 2.59 -3.53 11.39
N GLU A 221 2.86 -4.49 10.51
CA GLU A 221 3.25 -4.24 9.12
C GLU A 221 2.16 -3.49 8.36
N GLN A 222 0.89 -3.88 8.54
CA GLN A 222 -0.25 -3.18 7.95
C GLN A 222 -0.39 -1.73 8.46
N GLN A 223 -0.27 -1.54 9.78
CA GLN A 223 -0.32 -0.21 10.38
C GLN A 223 0.82 0.69 9.89
N THR A 224 2.03 0.14 9.82
CA THR A 224 3.21 0.87 9.34
C THR A 224 3.02 1.28 7.87
N ALA A 225 2.58 0.37 7.00
CA ALA A 225 2.32 0.68 5.60
C ALA A 225 1.24 1.78 5.44
N THR A 226 0.18 1.71 6.24
CA THR A 226 -0.87 2.75 6.24
C THR A 226 -0.32 4.10 6.71
N ALA A 227 0.50 4.12 7.76
CA ALA A 227 1.14 5.34 8.28
C ALA A 227 2.11 5.95 7.25
N ASP A 228 2.88 5.15 6.53
CA ASP A 228 3.79 5.59 5.48
C ASP A 228 3.04 6.25 4.33
N VAL A 229 1.93 5.68 3.87
CA VAL A 229 1.05 6.28 2.86
C VAL A 229 0.49 7.63 3.36
N LEU A 230 0.00 7.70 4.59
CA LEU A 230 -0.51 8.95 5.18
C LEU A 230 0.58 10.02 5.30
N ARG A 231 1.83 9.62 5.60
CA ARG A 231 2.98 10.52 5.65
C ARG A 231 3.28 11.11 4.27
N VAL A 232 3.28 10.31 3.21
CA VAL A 232 3.47 10.78 1.83
C VAL A 232 2.35 11.73 1.42
N ILE A 233 1.07 11.41 1.73
CA ILE A 233 -0.09 12.29 1.49
C ILE A 233 0.08 13.67 2.20
N SER A 234 0.70 13.67 3.37
CA SER A 234 0.90 14.90 4.16
C SER A 234 2.11 15.72 3.73
N ALA A 235 3.17 15.06 3.24
CA ALA A 235 4.42 15.71 2.84
C ALA A 235 4.35 16.37 1.46
N SER A 236 3.48 15.89 0.56
CA SER A 236 3.35 16.38 -0.81
C SER A 236 1.91 16.82 -1.10
N PRO A 237 1.43 17.91 -0.51
CA PRO A 237 0.05 18.35 -0.67
C PRO A 237 -0.20 18.83 -2.10
N GLY A 238 -0.87 18.00 -2.90
CA GLY A 238 -1.27 18.27 -4.28
C GLY A 238 -0.53 17.44 -5.34
N GLU A 239 0.52 16.70 -5.00
CA GLU A 239 1.18 15.75 -5.89
C GLU A 239 0.69 14.33 -5.59
N LEU A 240 -0.09 13.76 -6.50
CA LEU A 240 -0.68 12.43 -6.31
C LEU A 240 0.23 11.30 -6.75
N ALA A 241 1.17 11.54 -7.67
CA ALA A 241 2.03 10.49 -8.22
C ALA A 241 2.88 9.74 -7.16
N PRO A 242 3.56 10.41 -6.19
CA PRO A 242 4.28 9.72 -5.13
C PRO A 242 3.36 8.90 -4.21
N VAL A 243 2.13 9.40 -3.98
CA VAL A 243 1.13 8.70 -3.15
C VAL A 243 0.67 7.41 -3.82
N PHE A 244 0.34 7.47 -5.11
CA PHE A 244 -0.09 6.29 -5.88
C PHE A 244 1.01 5.24 -5.97
N GLN A 245 2.24 5.67 -6.17
CA GLN A 245 3.40 4.78 -6.20
C GLN A 245 3.60 4.07 -4.86
N GLY A 246 3.56 4.82 -3.74
CA GLY A 246 3.69 4.25 -2.40
C GLY A 246 2.55 3.30 -2.03
N ILE A 247 1.32 3.58 -2.47
CA ILE A 247 0.18 2.67 -2.29
C ILE A 247 0.41 1.36 -3.05
N LEU A 248 0.80 1.42 -4.32
CA LEU A 248 1.05 0.22 -5.14
C LEU A 248 2.22 -0.61 -4.60
N GLU A 249 3.31 0.02 -4.19
CA GLU A 249 4.46 -0.64 -3.58
C GLU A 249 4.06 -1.42 -2.32
N ASN A 250 3.30 -0.79 -1.42
CA ASN A 250 2.83 -1.46 -0.21
C ASN A 250 1.80 -2.56 -0.50
N ALA A 251 0.86 -2.32 -1.43
CA ALA A 251 -0.13 -3.32 -1.81
C ALA A 251 0.52 -4.57 -2.43
N THR A 252 1.46 -4.39 -3.36
CA THR A 252 2.17 -5.50 -3.99
C THR A 252 3.03 -6.26 -2.99
N ARG A 253 3.80 -5.56 -2.16
CA ARG A 253 4.68 -6.17 -1.15
C ARG A 253 3.90 -6.98 -0.11
N LEU A 254 2.86 -6.39 0.50
CA LEU A 254 2.10 -7.04 1.59
C LEU A 254 1.18 -8.15 1.09
N CYS A 255 0.71 -8.06 -0.14
CA CYS A 255 -0.10 -9.12 -0.76
C CYS A 255 0.74 -10.15 -1.52
N GLU A 256 2.09 -10.07 -1.48
CA GLU A 256 3.00 -10.94 -2.22
C GLU A 256 2.62 -11.00 -3.71
N ALA A 257 2.31 -9.86 -4.30
CA ALA A 257 2.06 -9.70 -5.72
C ALA A 257 3.35 -9.30 -6.44
N ASN A 258 3.48 -9.62 -7.73
CA ASN A 258 4.68 -9.34 -8.50
C ASN A 258 4.69 -7.89 -9.01
N PHE A 259 3.55 -7.37 -9.42
CA PHE A 259 3.40 -6.00 -9.91
C PHE A 259 1.96 -5.50 -9.72
N GLY A 260 1.72 -4.21 -10.01
CA GLY A 260 0.41 -3.61 -9.86
C GLY A 260 0.21 -2.33 -10.68
N ASN A 261 -1.05 -2.00 -10.97
CA ASN A 261 -1.47 -0.81 -11.68
C ASN A 261 -2.50 -0.02 -10.88
N MET A 262 -2.48 1.30 -11.04
CA MET A 262 -3.55 2.16 -10.56
C MET A 262 -4.15 2.95 -11.71
N PHE A 263 -5.46 2.95 -11.78
CA PHE A 263 -6.26 3.61 -12.81
C PHE A 263 -7.16 4.68 -12.19
N LEU A 264 -7.24 5.85 -12.81
CA LEU A 264 -8.26 6.85 -12.49
C LEU A 264 -9.31 6.89 -13.59
N ARG A 265 -10.57 7.03 -13.19
CA ARG A 265 -11.68 7.16 -14.12
C ARG A 265 -11.74 8.57 -14.70
N GLU A 266 -11.74 8.68 -16.01
CA GLU A 266 -11.94 9.92 -16.78
C GLU A 266 -13.06 9.69 -17.81
N GLY A 267 -14.25 10.26 -17.53
CA GLY A 267 -15.40 10.05 -18.41
C GLY A 267 -15.80 8.58 -18.50
N ASN A 268 -15.78 8.02 -19.70
CA ASN A 268 -16.13 6.62 -19.97
C ASN A 268 -14.96 5.65 -19.89
N GLY A 269 -13.76 6.14 -19.63
CA GLY A 269 -12.55 5.31 -19.63
C GLY A 269 -11.73 5.43 -18.36
N PHE A 270 -10.54 4.84 -18.44
CA PHE A 270 -9.53 4.84 -17.40
C PHE A 270 -8.20 5.37 -17.90
N ARG A 271 -7.57 6.23 -17.13
CA ARG A 271 -6.19 6.65 -17.30
C ARG A 271 -5.30 5.89 -16.33
N THR A 272 -4.22 5.31 -16.83
CA THR A 272 -3.17 4.74 -15.99
C THR A 272 -2.39 5.87 -15.32
N VAL A 273 -2.34 5.89 -14.00
CA VAL A 273 -1.68 6.95 -13.20
C VAL A 273 -0.47 6.48 -12.44
N ALA A 274 -0.36 5.18 -12.18
CA ALA A 274 0.84 4.56 -11.62
C ALA A 274 0.93 3.08 -12.00
N ILE A 275 2.17 2.60 -12.13
CA ILE A 275 2.50 1.18 -12.32
C ILE A 275 3.69 0.87 -11.41
N HIS A 276 3.64 -0.25 -10.71
CA HIS A 276 4.72 -0.70 -9.83
C HIS A 276 5.29 -2.04 -10.28
N SER A 277 6.63 -2.10 -10.43
CA SER A 277 7.43 -3.29 -10.78
C SER A 277 6.94 -4.11 -11.99
N PRO A 278 6.49 -3.49 -13.09
CA PRO A 278 6.04 -4.22 -14.26
C PRO A 278 7.21 -4.77 -15.07
N PRO A 279 7.04 -5.85 -15.84
CA PRO A 279 7.96 -6.19 -16.92
C PRO A 279 8.04 -5.08 -17.98
N SER A 280 9.22 -4.93 -18.64
CA SER A 280 9.48 -3.83 -19.58
C SER A 280 8.50 -3.77 -20.76
N ALA A 281 8.18 -4.92 -21.36
CA ALA A 281 7.23 -5.01 -22.49
C ALA A 281 5.83 -4.49 -22.11
N TYR A 282 5.38 -4.78 -20.90
CA TYR A 282 4.11 -4.30 -20.38
C TYR A 282 4.10 -2.79 -20.12
N THR A 283 5.23 -2.23 -19.64
CA THR A 283 5.39 -0.77 -19.48
C THR A 283 5.26 -0.06 -20.81
N GLU A 284 5.96 -0.54 -21.85
CA GLU A 284 5.90 0.02 -23.20
C GLU A 284 4.49 -0.02 -23.80
N TRP A 285 3.71 -1.06 -23.45
CA TRP A 285 2.32 -1.14 -23.90
C TRP A 285 1.48 -0.01 -23.31
N TYR A 286 1.56 0.26 -21.99
CA TYR A 286 0.82 1.34 -21.34
C TYR A 286 1.31 2.74 -21.70
N GLU A 287 2.59 2.93 -22.00
CA GLU A 287 3.10 4.20 -22.52
C GLU A 287 2.47 4.55 -23.87
N ARG A 288 2.20 3.54 -24.70
CA ARG A 288 1.49 3.70 -25.98
C ARG A 288 -0.02 3.85 -25.83
N HIS A 289 -0.59 3.28 -24.77
CA HIS A 289 -2.03 3.26 -24.48
C HIS A 289 -2.33 3.82 -23.08
N PRO A 290 -2.06 5.10 -22.81
CA PRO A 290 -2.22 5.68 -21.47
C PRO A 290 -3.68 5.84 -21.04
N PHE A 291 -4.62 5.71 -21.96
CA PHE A 291 -6.05 5.82 -21.75
C PHE A 291 -6.79 4.67 -22.40
N LEU A 292 -7.71 4.04 -21.65
CA LEU A 292 -8.49 2.88 -22.06
C LEU A 292 -9.98 3.20 -22.01
N GLU A 293 -10.73 2.89 -23.06
CA GLU A 293 -12.21 2.95 -23.11
C GLU A 293 -12.81 1.53 -23.08
N PRO A 294 -12.78 0.83 -21.94
CA PRO A 294 -13.07 -0.61 -21.87
C PRO A 294 -14.50 -0.98 -22.27
N THR A 295 -15.48 -0.11 -21.99
CA THR A 295 -16.90 -0.39 -22.33
C THR A 295 -17.19 -0.30 -23.83
N LYS A 296 -16.40 0.46 -24.58
CA LYS A 296 -16.56 0.64 -26.02
C LYS A 296 -15.73 -0.35 -26.81
N GLU A 297 -14.46 -0.50 -26.43
CA GLU A 297 -13.49 -1.32 -27.15
C GLU A 297 -13.48 -2.78 -26.67
N TYR A 298 -13.66 -2.98 -25.38
CA TYR A 298 -13.49 -4.28 -24.71
C TYR A 298 -14.58 -4.53 -23.65
N PRO A 299 -15.85 -4.73 -24.07
CA PRO A 299 -17.01 -4.75 -23.16
C PRO A 299 -17.00 -5.91 -22.14
N HIS A 300 -16.24 -6.96 -22.37
CA HIS A 300 -16.11 -8.10 -21.45
C HIS A 300 -14.82 -8.07 -20.62
N SER A 301 -14.02 -7.01 -20.72
CA SER A 301 -12.82 -6.86 -19.90
C SER A 301 -13.16 -6.65 -18.43
N ASN A 302 -12.21 -6.97 -17.55
CA ASN A 302 -12.38 -6.78 -16.12
C ASN A 302 -12.64 -5.30 -15.75
N LEU A 303 -12.04 -4.33 -16.47
CA LEU A 303 -12.32 -2.92 -16.26
C LEU A 303 -13.75 -2.53 -16.68
N ALA A 304 -14.30 -3.11 -17.76
CA ALA A 304 -15.68 -2.89 -18.14
C ALA A 304 -16.65 -3.45 -17.10
N ARG A 305 -16.42 -4.68 -16.64
CA ARG A 305 -17.18 -5.32 -15.56
C ARG A 305 -17.10 -4.52 -14.25
N LEU A 306 -15.95 -3.92 -13.95
CA LEU A 306 -15.79 -3.07 -12.78
C LEU A 306 -16.65 -1.81 -12.86
N ILE A 307 -16.76 -1.19 -14.03
CA ILE A 307 -17.66 -0.03 -14.25
C ILE A 307 -19.11 -0.40 -13.97
N GLU A 308 -19.53 -1.56 -14.47
CA GLU A 308 -20.92 -2.04 -14.35
C GLU A 308 -21.26 -2.46 -12.92
N THR A 309 -20.39 -3.27 -12.31
CA THR A 309 -20.70 -3.92 -11.02
C THR A 309 -20.26 -3.11 -9.81
N LYS A 310 -19.20 -2.31 -9.96
CA LYS A 310 -18.49 -1.62 -8.84
C LYS A 310 -18.05 -2.58 -7.72
N LYS A 311 -17.90 -3.86 -8.04
CA LYS A 311 -17.50 -4.92 -7.11
C LYS A 311 -16.06 -5.34 -7.36
N ILE A 312 -15.45 -5.90 -6.35
CA ILE A 312 -14.14 -6.53 -6.48
C ILE A 312 -14.23 -7.68 -7.47
N LEU A 313 -13.24 -7.75 -8.36
CA LEU A 313 -13.07 -8.85 -9.29
C LEU A 313 -11.78 -9.57 -8.94
N HIS A 314 -11.86 -10.89 -8.81
CA HIS A 314 -10.74 -11.75 -8.47
C HIS A 314 -10.70 -12.91 -9.46
N ASN A 315 -9.66 -12.96 -10.27
CA ASN A 315 -9.46 -14.02 -11.26
C ASN A 315 -8.34 -14.95 -10.78
N ALA A 316 -8.68 -16.19 -10.52
CA ALA A 316 -7.74 -17.20 -10.07
C ALA A 316 -6.70 -17.57 -11.16
N ASP A 317 -7.11 -17.60 -12.43
CA ASP A 317 -6.24 -17.77 -13.58
C ASP A 317 -6.73 -16.94 -14.77
N LEU A 318 -5.96 -15.90 -15.13
CA LEU A 318 -6.27 -14.97 -16.22
C LEU A 318 -6.31 -15.63 -17.62
N ARG A 319 -5.69 -16.78 -17.80
CA ARG A 319 -5.81 -17.55 -19.06
C ARG A 319 -7.21 -18.11 -19.28
N LEU A 320 -8.01 -18.20 -18.23
CA LEU A 320 -9.41 -18.59 -18.28
C LEU A 320 -10.36 -17.38 -18.35
N ASP A 321 -9.81 -16.16 -18.25
CA ASP A 321 -10.60 -14.92 -18.34
C ASP A 321 -11.14 -14.74 -19.76
N ARG A 322 -12.37 -14.24 -19.85
CA ARG A 322 -13.06 -14.03 -21.12
C ARG A 322 -12.32 -13.04 -22.02
N GLY A 323 -11.76 -11.98 -21.46
CA GLY A 323 -11.00 -10.98 -22.23
C GLY A 323 -9.73 -11.56 -22.86
N TYR A 324 -9.06 -12.51 -22.18
CA TYR A 324 -7.94 -13.25 -22.75
C TYR A 324 -8.38 -14.18 -23.88
N LEU A 325 -9.44 -14.95 -23.65
CA LEU A 325 -9.99 -15.90 -24.63
C LEU A 325 -10.54 -15.20 -25.89
N GLU A 326 -11.06 -14.00 -25.76
CA GLU A 326 -11.51 -13.14 -26.87
C GLU A 326 -10.37 -12.36 -27.53
N GLY A 327 -9.13 -12.48 -27.02
CA GLY A 327 -7.94 -11.87 -27.61
C GLY A 327 -7.85 -10.34 -27.42
N TYR A 328 -8.37 -9.79 -26.32
CA TYR A 328 -8.28 -8.36 -26.04
C TYR A 328 -6.81 -7.94 -25.84
N PRO A 329 -6.28 -6.99 -26.63
CA PRO A 329 -4.85 -6.68 -26.64
C PRO A 329 -4.28 -6.35 -25.26
N GLN A 330 -5.02 -5.61 -24.42
CA GLN A 330 -4.62 -5.27 -23.07
C GLN A 330 -4.49 -6.50 -22.15
N VAL A 331 -5.38 -7.51 -22.32
CA VAL A 331 -5.37 -8.73 -21.50
C VAL A 331 -4.33 -9.70 -22.02
N VAL A 332 -4.16 -9.78 -23.35
CA VAL A 332 -3.10 -10.58 -24.00
C VAL A 332 -1.73 -10.05 -23.56
N ALA A 333 -1.48 -8.73 -23.64
CA ALA A 333 -0.23 -8.13 -23.17
C ALA A 333 0.01 -8.38 -21.68
N LEU A 334 -1.04 -8.34 -20.85
CA LEU A 334 -0.96 -8.64 -19.43
C LEU A 334 -0.57 -10.10 -19.15
N VAL A 335 -1.12 -11.05 -19.91
CA VAL A 335 -0.89 -12.50 -19.70
C VAL A 335 0.39 -12.96 -20.39
N ASP A 336 0.62 -12.57 -21.64
CA ASP A 336 1.71 -13.09 -22.47
C ASP A 336 3.01 -12.28 -22.29
N ASP A 337 2.93 -10.94 -22.27
CA ASP A 337 4.12 -10.09 -22.14
C ASP A 337 4.52 -9.87 -20.67
N ALA A 338 3.54 -9.69 -19.76
CA ALA A 338 3.80 -9.52 -18.33
C ALA A 338 3.78 -10.82 -17.52
N GLY A 339 3.31 -11.92 -18.08
CA GLY A 339 3.25 -13.23 -17.42
C GLY A 339 2.20 -13.32 -16.31
N ALA A 340 1.22 -12.43 -16.25
CA ALA A 340 0.21 -12.45 -15.19
C ALA A 340 -0.69 -13.69 -15.28
N ARG A 341 -0.93 -14.33 -14.14
CA ARG A 341 -1.79 -15.51 -14.03
C ARG A 341 -2.97 -15.26 -13.08
N THR A 342 -2.76 -14.60 -11.97
CA THR A 342 -3.80 -14.28 -10.99
C THR A 342 -3.86 -12.77 -10.80
N ASP A 343 -5.06 -12.19 -10.73
CA ASP A 343 -5.24 -10.79 -10.39
C ASP A 343 -6.37 -10.56 -9.40
N VAL A 344 -6.31 -9.40 -8.76
CA VAL A 344 -7.44 -8.83 -8.03
C VAL A 344 -7.59 -7.36 -8.40
N LEU A 345 -8.79 -6.97 -8.85
CA LEU A 345 -9.20 -5.60 -9.11
C LEU A 345 -10.06 -5.10 -7.96
N VAL A 346 -9.66 -4.01 -7.36
CA VAL A 346 -10.39 -3.37 -6.28
C VAL A 346 -10.84 -1.98 -6.71
N PRO A 347 -12.15 -1.68 -6.68
CA PRO A 347 -12.66 -0.36 -7.04
C PRO A 347 -12.29 0.69 -5.99
N MET A 348 -11.90 1.87 -6.45
CA MET A 348 -11.80 3.07 -5.64
C MET A 348 -13.15 3.80 -5.69
N LEU A 349 -13.90 3.73 -4.61
CA LEU A 349 -15.27 4.26 -4.53
C LEU A 349 -15.35 5.49 -3.62
N LYS A 350 -16.07 6.50 -4.06
CA LYS A 350 -16.52 7.63 -3.23
C LYS A 350 -18.05 7.73 -3.32
N GLU A 351 -18.73 7.57 -2.19
CA GLU A 351 -20.20 7.65 -2.13
C GLU A 351 -20.89 6.87 -3.27
N ASP A 352 -20.44 5.62 -3.47
CA ASP A 352 -20.85 4.73 -4.57
C ASP A 352 -20.48 5.19 -6.01
N GLN A 353 -19.69 6.25 -6.14
CA GLN A 353 -19.14 6.68 -7.42
C GLN A 353 -17.76 6.07 -7.65
N LEU A 354 -17.58 5.42 -8.79
CA LEU A 354 -16.28 4.84 -9.17
C LEU A 354 -15.30 5.95 -9.60
N ILE A 355 -14.26 6.15 -8.80
CA ILE A 355 -13.19 7.14 -9.03
C ILE A 355 -12.01 6.50 -9.78
N GLY A 356 -11.80 5.20 -9.61
CA GLY A 356 -10.70 4.48 -10.24
C GLY A 356 -10.62 3.03 -9.78
N ALA A 357 -9.48 2.40 -9.98
CA ALA A 357 -9.21 1.03 -9.56
C ALA A 357 -7.75 0.81 -9.19
N ILE A 358 -7.51 -0.08 -8.23
CA ILE A 358 -6.21 -0.68 -7.96
C ILE A 358 -6.26 -2.13 -8.43
N VAL A 359 -5.22 -2.55 -9.14
CA VAL A 359 -5.08 -3.93 -9.59
C VAL A 359 -3.70 -4.42 -9.20
N ILE A 360 -3.63 -5.62 -8.62
CA ILE A 360 -2.36 -6.30 -8.34
C ILE A 360 -2.36 -7.69 -8.96
N TYR A 361 -1.18 -8.15 -9.39
CA TYR A 361 -1.01 -9.33 -10.20
C TYR A 361 0.05 -10.28 -9.64
N ARG A 362 -0.19 -11.58 -9.84
CA ARG A 362 0.79 -12.65 -9.65
C ARG A 362 1.10 -13.33 -10.97
N THR A 363 2.36 -13.75 -11.13
CA THR A 363 2.82 -14.52 -12.30
C THR A 363 2.60 -16.02 -12.15
N GLU A 364 1.98 -16.46 -11.07
CA GLU A 364 1.60 -17.83 -10.76
C GLU A 364 0.10 -17.96 -10.48
N VAL A 365 -0.45 -19.16 -10.62
CA VAL A 365 -1.85 -19.45 -10.25
C VAL A 365 -1.93 -19.65 -8.74
N ARG A 366 -2.05 -18.55 -8.02
CA ARG A 366 -2.18 -18.51 -6.55
C ARG A 366 -3.18 -17.43 -6.14
N PRO A 367 -4.44 -17.79 -5.92
CA PRO A 367 -5.49 -16.84 -5.54
C PRO A 367 -5.13 -16.00 -4.31
N PHE A 368 -5.59 -14.75 -4.29
CA PHE A 368 -5.50 -13.89 -3.12
C PHE A 368 -6.51 -14.33 -2.06
N ASN A 369 -6.12 -14.37 -0.80
CA ASN A 369 -7.04 -14.67 0.29
C ASN A 369 -7.83 -13.41 0.71
N GLU A 370 -8.89 -13.61 1.51
CA GLU A 370 -9.77 -12.53 1.98
C GLU A 370 -9.01 -11.40 2.67
N THR A 371 -8.05 -11.72 3.54
CA THR A 371 -7.23 -10.71 4.25
C THR A 371 -6.41 -9.86 3.29
N GLN A 372 -5.87 -10.44 2.22
CA GLN A 372 -5.11 -9.70 1.20
C GLN A 372 -6.05 -8.80 0.38
N ILE A 373 -7.23 -9.28 0.04
CA ILE A 373 -8.24 -8.49 -0.67
C ILE A 373 -8.69 -7.29 0.19
N GLU A 374 -9.00 -7.50 1.47
CA GLU A 374 -9.33 -6.44 2.43
C GLU A 374 -8.21 -5.40 2.56
N LEU A 375 -6.96 -5.84 2.53
CA LEU A 375 -5.81 -4.93 2.57
C LEU A 375 -5.76 -4.02 1.34
N VAL A 376 -5.99 -4.56 0.14
CA VAL A 376 -6.06 -3.74 -1.09
C VAL A 376 -7.25 -2.80 -1.06
N GLN A 377 -8.39 -3.21 -0.49
CA GLN A 377 -9.55 -2.32 -0.27
C GLN A 377 -9.19 -1.13 0.63
N ASN A 378 -8.46 -1.38 1.71
CA ASN A 378 -7.99 -0.32 2.60
C ASN A 378 -7.08 0.66 1.86
N PHE A 379 -6.16 0.18 1.02
CA PHE A 379 -5.32 1.04 0.17
C PHE A 379 -6.14 1.80 -0.88
N ALA A 380 -7.17 1.19 -1.47
CA ALA A 380 -8.08 1.86 -2.38
C ALA A 380 -8.83 3.01 -1.68
N ALA A 381 -9.30 2.81 -0.46
CA ALA A 381 -9.91 3.87 0.35
C ALA A 381 -8.92 5.02 0.66
N GLN A 382 -7.66 4.71 0.99
CA GLN A 382 -6.62 5.73 1.20
C GLN A 382 -6.32 6.52 -0.08
N ALA A 383 -6.30 5.87 -1.25
CA ALA A 383 -6.14 6.53 -2.53
C ALA A 383 -7.28 7.54 -2.80
N VAL A 384 -8.52 7.15 -2.52
CA VAL A 384 -9.69 8.06 -2.64
C VAL A 384 -9.54 9.27 -1.73
N ILE A 385 -9.15 9.08 -0.47
CA ILE A 385 -8.92 10.17 0.49
C ILE A 385 -7.82 11.12 -0.03
N ALA A 386 -6.72 10.58 -0.56
CA ALA A 386 -5.63 11.38 -1.12
C ALA A 386 -6.08 12.23 -2.32
N ILE A 387 -6.84 11.63 -3.24
CA ILE A 387 -7.40 12.30 -4.42
C ILE A 387 -8.31 13.46 -4.00
N GLU A 388 -9.24 13.21 -3.07
CA GLU A 388 -10.15 14.23 -2.58
C GLU A 388 -9.43 15.36 -1.85
N LYS A 389 -8.45 15.04 -1.01
CA LYS A 389 -7.63 16.04 -0.32
C LYS A 389 -6.88 16.93 -1.32
N ALA A 390 -6.27 16.35 -2.35
CA ALA A 390 -5.58 17.11 -3.40
C ALA A 390 -6.54 18.00 -4.19
N ARG A 391 -7.73 17.50 -4.55
CA ARG A 391 -8.79 18.27 -5.21
C ARG A 391 -9.25 19.46 -4.37
N LEU A 392 -9.58 19.23 -3.10
CA LEU A 392 -10.03 20.28 -2.18
C LEU A 392 -8.96 21.35 -1.93
N LEU A 393 -7.69 20.94 -1.81
CA LEU A 393 -6.58 21.88 -1.67
C LEU A 393 -6.40 22.74 -2.92
N SER A 394 -6.55 22.17 -4.12
CA SER A 394 -6.51 22.92 -5.38
C SER A 394 -7.65 23.91 -5.48
N GLU A 395 -8.87 23.49 -5.13
CA GLU A 395 -10.05 24.37 -5.11
C GLU A 395 -9.90 25.49 -4.09
N LEU A 396 -9.41 25.20 -2.88
CA LEU A 396 -9.17 26.20 -1.85
C LEU A 396 -8.15 27.25 -2.31
N ARG A 397 -7.04 26.81 -2.92
CA ARG A 397 -6.01 27.72 -3.47
C ARG A 397 -6.60 28.62 -4.54
N GLN A 398 -7.40 28.07 -5.43
CA GLN A 398 -8.07 28.86 -6.47
C GLN A 398 -9.01 29.90 -5.88
N ARG A 399 -9.90 29.49 -4.95
CA ARG A 399 -10.83 30.40 -4.25
C ARG A 399 -10.08 31.50 -3.48
N THR A 400 -8.99 31.14 -2.79
CA THR A 400 -8.19 32.13 -2.06
C THR A 400 -7.58 33.16 -3.01
N THR A 401 -7.09 32.71 -4.17
CA THR A 401 -6.55 33.60 -5.20
C THR A 401 -7.64 34.53 -5.74
N ASP A 402 -8.82 33.99 -6.06
CA ASP A 402 -9.95 34.78 -6.57
C ASP A 402 -10.47 35.80 -5.55
N LEU A 403 -10.55 35.41 -4.28
CA LEU A 403 -10.92 36.33 -3.17
C LEU A 403 -9.88 37.44 -2.99
N THR A 404 -8.60 37.13 -3.05
CA THR A 404 -7.51 38.13 -2.94
C THR A 404 -7.63 39.16 -4.08
N VAL A 405 -7.83 38.71 -5.31
CA VAL A 405 -8.03 39.59 -6.46
C VAL A 405 -9.27 40.48 -6.29
N SER A 406 -10.39 39.89 -5.83
CA SER A 406 -11.64 40.63 -5.60
C SER A 406 -11.48 41.69 -4.49
N LEU A 407 -10.79 41.34 -3.40
CA LEU A 407 -10.52 42.25 -2.28
C LEU A 407 -9.62 43.43 -2.72
N GLU A 408 -8.56 43.16 -3.50
CA GLU A 408 -7.69 44.19 -4.06
C GLU A 408 -8.49 45.19 -4.93
N GLN A 409 -9.42 44.69 -5.77
CA GLN A 409 -10.28 45.52 -6.61
C GLN A 409 -11.24 46.36 -5.76
N GLN A 410 -11.89 45.76 -4.77
CA GLN A 410 -12.83 46.45 -3.87
C GLN A 410 -12.14 47.55 -3.04
N THR A 411 -10.94 47.26 -2.55
CA THR A 411 -10.12 48.25 -1.81
C THR A 411 -9.76 49.42 -2.71
N ALA A 412 -9.29 49.17 -3.94
CA ALA A 412 -8.96 50.23 -4.89
C ALA A 412 -10.16 51.11 -5.24
N MET A 413 -11.36 50.51 -5.41
CA MET A 413 -12.61 51.26 -5.63
C MET A 413 -12.99 52.12 -4.40
N SER A 414 -12.89 51.56 -3.20
CA SER A 414 -13.19 52.26 -1.96
C SER A 414 -12.26 53.47 -1.73
N ASP A 415 -10.96 53.32 -2.02
CA ASP A 415 -9.98 54.40 -1.92
C ASP A 415 -10.31 55.56 -2.87
N VAL A 416 -10.67 55.25 -4.11
CA VAL A 416 -11.09 56.27 -5.10
C VAL A 416 -12.37 56.99 -4.65
N LEU A 417 -13.40 56.25 -4.20
CA LEU A 417 -14.65 56.83 -3.70
C LEU A 417 -14.44 57.71 -2.47
N LYS A 418 -13.56 57.32 -1.55
CA LYS A 418 -13.20 58.11 -0.37
C LYS A 418 -12.57 59.47 -0.76
N ILE A 419 -11.68 59.48 -1.76
CA ILE A 419 -11.05 60.70 -2.26
C ILE A 419 -12.07 61.57 -2.97
N ILE A 420 -12.96 61.03 -3.80
CA ILE A 420 -14.05 61.78 -4.44
C ILE A 420 -14.94 62.44 -3.40
N SER A 421 -15.28 61.75 -2.30
CA SER A 421 -16.10 62.30 -1.22
C SER A 421 -15.42 63.42 -0.42
N SER A 422 -14.05 63.35 -0.27
CA SER A 422 -13.30 64.30 0.51
C SER A 422 -12.90 65.57 -0.24
N SER A 423 -12.93 65.58 -1.59
CA SER A 423 -12.52 66.70 -2.44
C SER A 423 -13.48 66.93 -3.62
N PRO A 424 -14.70 67.41 -3.38
CA PRO A 424 -15.72 67.47 -4.43
C PRO A 424 -15.47 68.50 -5.55
N SER A 425 -14.58 69.46 -5.33
CA SER A 425 -14.26 70.53 -6.30
C SER A 425 -12.86 70.43 -6.94
N ASP A 426 -12.01 69.55 -6.45
CA ASP A 426 -10.65 69.35 -7.00
C ASP A 426 -10.51 67.94 -7.55
N LEU A 427 -10.40 67.82 -8.86
CA LEU A 427 -10.27 66.54 -9.59
C LEU A 427 -8.84 65.97 -9.58
N GLN A 428 -7.82 66.78 -9.23
CA GLN A 428 -6.43 66.32 -9.28
C GLN A 428 -6.13 65.18 -8.32
N PRO A 429 -6.56 65.20 -7.04
CA PRO A 429 -6.39 64.07 -6.12
C PRO A 429 -7.10 62.79 -6.61
N VAL A 430 -8.27 62.95 -7.23
CA VAL A 430 -9.04 61.84 -7.79
C VAL A 430 -8.30 61.17 -8.97
N PHE A 431 -7.77 62.00 -9.88
CA PHE A 431 -7.00 61.49 -11.02
C PHE A 431 -5.72 60.80 -10.57
N GLN A 432 -5.01 61.35 -9.56
CA GLN A 432 -3.81 60.72 -9.00
C GLN A 432 -4.15 59.35 -8.36
N ALA A 433 -5.24 59.25 -7.61
CA ALA A 433 -5.68 58.00 -6.99
C ALA A 433 -6.08 56.96 -8.02
N ILE A 434 -6.78 57.37 -9.08
CA ILE A 434 -7.12 56.47 -10.19
C ILE A 434 -5.86 55.92 -10.87
N LEU A 435 -4.88 56.79 -11.15
CA LEU A 435 -3.64 56.39 -11.80
C LEU A 435 -2.78 55.49 -10.89
N ALA A 436 -2.68 55.80 -9.58
CA ALA A 436 -1.96 54.99 -8.61
C ALA A 436 -2.57 53.57 -8.50
N ASN A 437 -3.90 53.47 -8.42
CA ASN A 437 -4.57 52.17 -8.38
C ASN A 437 -4.47 51.42 -9.69
N ALA A 438 -4.60 52.09 -10.82
CA ALA A 438 -4.45 51.48 -12.13
C ALA A 438 -3.04 50.90 -12.38
N THR A 439 -1.99 51.64 -11.96
CA THR A 439 -0.59 51.16 -12.06
C THR A 439 -0.35 49.96 -11.12
N ARG A 440 -0.87 50.00 -9.89
CA ARG A 440 -0.76 48.93 -8.90
C ARG A 440 -1.46 47.65 -9.38
N LEU A 441 -2.70 47.75 -9.85
CA LEU A 441 -3.48 46.60 -10.34
C LEU A 441 -2.93 45.98 -11.63
N CYS A 442 -2.32 46.82 -12.48
CA CYS A 442 -1.71 46.37 -13.76
C CYS A 442 -0.23 46.00 -13.61
N ASP A 443 0.34 46.04 -12.42
CA ASP A 443 1.77 45.83 -12.20
C ASP A 443 2.63 46.67 -13.19
N ALA A 444 2.32 47.97 -13.26
CA ALA A 444 3.00 48.92 -14.11
C ALA A 444 3.56 50.08 -13.25
N LYS A 445 4.54 50.79 -13.82
CA LYS A 445 5.18 51.88 -13.09
C LYS A 445 4.72 53.29 -13.53
N PHE A 446 4.14 53.39 -14.72
CA PHE A 446 3.82 54.66 -15.34
C PHE A 446 2.40 54.67 -15.88
N ALA A 447 1.69 55.75 -15.68
CA ALA A 447 0.37 56.00 -16.21
C ALA A 447 0.09 57.48 -16.45
N ALA A 448 -0.79 57.77 -17.39
CA ALA A 448 -1.28 59.12 -17.65
C ALA A 448 -2.77 59.10 -17.96
N LEU A 449 -3.50 60.11 -17.49
CA LEU A 449 -4.90 60.35 -17.76
C LEU A 449 -5.04 61.53 -18.68
N SER A 450 -5.81 61.38 -19.74
CA SER A 450 -6.10 62.45 -20.71
C SER A 450 -7.60 62.57 -20.92
N LEU A 451 -8.12 63.81 -20.92
CA LEU A 451 -9.50 64.13 -21.23
C LEU A 451 -9.68 64.33 -22.73
N TYR A 452 -10.83 63.95 -23.26
CA TYR A 452 -11.17 64.01 -24.71
C TYR A 452 -12.34 65.00 -24.93
N ASP A 453 -12.16 65.98 -25.78
CA ASP A 453 -13.17 67.00 -26.09
C ASP A 453 -13.93 66.72 -27.43
N GLY A 454 -13.74 65.60 -28.06
CA GLY A 454 -14.30 65.24 -29.37
C GLY A 454 -13.30 65.22 -30.50
N GLU A 455 -12.19 65.96 -30.40
CA GLU A 455 -11.11 66.01 -31.38
C GLU A 455 -9.71 65.83 -30.79
N VAL A 456 -9.50 66.42 -29.65
CA VAL A 456 -8.18 66.57 -29.02
C VAL A 456 -8.14 65.84 -27.67
N LEU A 457 -7.08 65.16 -27.39
CA LEU A 457 -6.75 64.62 -26.08
C LEU A 457 -5.87 65.61 -25.31
N ARG A 458 -6.34 65.99 -24.12
CA ARG A 458 -5.63 66.90 -23.22
C ARG A 458 -5.21 66.13 -21.97
N ARG A 459 -3.89 66.14 -21.66
CA ARG A 459 -3.37 65.49 -20.47
C ARG A 459 -3.85 66.20 -19.21
N ALA A 460 -4.49 65.47 -18.31
CA ALA A 460 -5.04 65.98 -17.05
C ALA A 460 -4.20 65.56 -15.84
N ALA A 461 -3.60 64.37 -15.87
CA ALA A 461 -2.75 63.87 -14.79
C ALA A 461 -1.71 62.84 -15.30
N SER A 462 -0.64 62.63 -14.53
CA SER A 462 0.37 61.58 -14.77
C SER A 462 0.89 61.06 -13.45
N PHE A 463 1.31 59.77 -13.46
CA PHE A 463 1.83 59.07 -12.30
C PHE A 463 3.26 58.56 -12.54
N ASN A 464 4.15 58.81 -11.58
CA ASN A 464 5.60 58.54 -11.66
C ASN A 464 6.35 59.24 -12.81
N GLU A 465 5.75 60.26 -13.43
CA GLU A 465 6.37 61.06 -14.48
C GLU A 465 5.85 62.50 -14.45
N HIS A 466 6.74 63.47 -14.44
CA HIS A 466 6.35 64.89 -14.55
C HIS A 466 6.15 65.25 -16.00
N LEU A 467 4.94 65.11 -16.46
CA LEU A 467 4.55 65.44 -17.82
C LEU A 467 3.95 66.84 -17.87
N ARG A 468 4.44 67.68 -18.78
CA ARG A 468 3.84 68.99 -19.04
C ARG A 468 2.42 68.85 -19.58
N GLU A 469 1.56 69.81 -19.33
CA GLU A 469 0.26 69.90 -20.01
C GLU A 469 0.50 69.88 -21.51
N GLN A 470 -0.09 68.91 -22.16
CA GLN A 470 0.04 68.71 -23.62
C GLN A 470 -1.31 68.31 -24.17
N SER A 471 -1.67 68.94 -25.30
CA SER A 471 -2.83 68.59 -26.07
C SER A 471 -2.38 68.05 -27.43
N TRP A 472 -2.98 66.98 -27.90
CA TRP A 472 -2.64 66.36 -29.18
C TRP A 472 -3.85 65.71 -29.86
N ARG A 473 -3.84 65.66 -31.15
CA ARG A 473 -4.79 64.89 -31.96
C ARG A 473 -4.23 63.49 -32.17
N PRO A 474 -5.03 62.42 -31.93
CA PRO A 474 -4.55 61.08 -32.20
C PRO A 474 -4.25 60.84 -33.68
N HIS A 475 -3.03 60.35 -33.99
CA HIS A 475 -2.69 59.93 -35.34
C HIS A 475 -3.64 58.82 -35.81
N PRO A 476 -4.19 58.84 -37.07
CA PRO A 476 -5.23 57.92 -37.50
C PRO A 476 -4.90 56.44 -37.34
N ARG A 477 -3.63 56.05 -37.41
CA ARG A 477 -3.15 54.66 -37.24
C ARG A 477 -2.59 54.39 -35.83
N SER A 478 -2.73 55.30 -34.89
CA SER A 478 -2.31 55.11 -33.50
C SER A 478 -3.30 54.24 -32.73
N GLY A 479 -2.81 53.62 -31.65
CA GLY A 479 -3.65 52.92 -30.65
C GLY A 479 -4.71 53.82 -30.05
N ALA A 480 -4.43 55.10 -29.82
CA ALA A 480 -5.37 56.09 -29.32
C ALA A 480 -6.53 56.33 -30.29
N ALA A 481 -6.26 56.53 -31.59
CA ALA A 481 -7.32 56.66 -32.61
C ALA A 481 -8.18 55.39 -32.73
N LYS A 482 -7.56 54.20 -32.64
CA LYS A 482 -8.29 52.93 -32.59
C LYS A 482 -9.23 52.90 -31.39
N MET A 483 -8.73 53.24 -30.18
CA MET A 483 -9.53 53.26 -28.97
C MET A 483 -10.66 54.28 -29.02
N VAL A 484 -10.40 55.51 -29.53
CA VAL A 484 -11.44 56.56 -29.71
C VAL A 484 -12.59 56.03 -30.62
N ARG A 485 -12.26 55.38 -31.73
CA ARG A 485 -13.24 54.86 -32.70
C ARG A 485 -14.00 53.66 -32.13
N THR A 486 -13.32 52.72 -31.49
CA THR A 486 -13.92 51.46 -31.01
C THR A 486 -14.53 51.57 -29.62
N LYS A 487 -14.12 52.58 -28.84
CA LYS A 487 -14.46 52.70 -27.39
C LYS A 487 -14.13 51.43 -26.58
N GLN A 488 -13.17 50.66 -27.04
CA GLN A 488 -12.69 49.43 -26.39
C GLN A 488 -11.24 49.63 -25.93
N PRO A 489 -10.80 48.92 -24.89
CA PRO A 489 -9.39 48.90 -24.51
C PRO A 489 -8.51 48.45 -25.67
N VAL A 490 -7.35 49.10 -25.84
CA VAL A 490 -6.37 48.77 -26.86
C VAL A 490 -5.02 48.51 -26.21
N GLN A 491 -4.48 47.33 -26.46
CA GLN A 491 -3.12 46.97 -26.04
C GLN A 491 -2.18 46.98 -27.25
N ILE A 492 -1.02 47.57 -27.06
CA ILE A 492 0.09 47.55 -27.99
C ILE A 492 1.24 46.81 -27.31
N SER A 493 1.61 45.65 -27.82
CA SER A 493 2.62 44.78 -27.19
C SER A 493 4.03 45.36 -27.28
N ASP A 494 4.37 46.01 -28.41
CA ASP A 494 5.60 46.81 -28.57
C ASP A 494 5.30 48.07 -29.37
N LEU A 495 5.49 49.20 -28.71
CA LEU A 495 5.14 50.51 -29.28
C LEU A 495 6.01 50.86 -30.51
N ARG A 496 7.26 50.41 -30.54
CA ARG A 496 8.21 50.63 -31.64
C ARG A 496 7.87 49.85 -32.90
N THR A 497 7.02 48.85 -32.82
CA THR A 497 6.52 48.10 -33.99
C THR A 497 5.14 48.59 -34.45
N SER A 498 4.59 49.58 -33.78
CA SER A 498 3.26 50.11 -34.10
C SER A 498 3.28 50.95 -35.38
N PRO A 499 2.20 50.93 -36.19
CA PRO A 499 2.15 51.71 -37.44
C PRO A 499 2.41 53.21 -37.24
N ALA A 500 1.84 53.80 -36.20
CA ALA A 500 2.03 55.23 -35.91
C ALA A 500 3.48 55.56 -35.55
N TYR A 501 4.22 54.69 -34.86
CA TYR A 501 5.64 54.87 -34.62
C TYR A 501 6.47 54.79 -35.90
N LEU A 502 6.20 53.82 -36.75
CA LEU A 502 6.91 53.61 -38.03
C LEU A 502 6.65 54.75 -39.03
N GLU A 503 5.50 55.41 -38.91
CA GLU A 503 5.13 56.58 -39.73
C GLU A 503 5.62 57.91 -39.12
N GLY A 504 6.36 57.88 -38.02
CA GLY A 504 6.99 59.04 -37.42
C GLY A 504 6.06 59.92 -36.59
N ASP A 505 4.94 59.41 -36.02
CA ASP A 505 4.07 60.22 -35.17
C ASP A 505 4.82 60.76 -33.98
N PRO A 506 4.89 62.12 -33.79
CA PRO A 506 5.71 62.73 -32.77
C PRO A 506 5.29 62.33 -31.34
N THR A 507 4.00 62.10 -31.12
CA THR A 507 3.47 61.72 -29.78
C THR A 507 3.86 60.29 -29.44
N VAL A 508 3.72 59.38 -30.42
CA VAL A 508 4.08 57.97 -30.21
C VAL A 508 5.59 57.80 -30.05
N MET A 509 6.39 58.54 -30.84
CA MET A 509 7.85 58.56 -30.72
C MET A 509 8.29 59.14 -29.35
N ASP A 510 7.68 60.23 -28.88
CA ASP A 510 7.98 60.78 -27.57
C ASP A 510 7.75 59.73 -26.43
N ILE A 511 6.62 59.01 -26.50
CA ILE A 511 6.30 57.95 -25.54
C ILE A 511 7.27 56.77 -25.65
N ALA A 512 7.64 56.36 -26.86
CA ALA A 512 8.50 55.21 -27.08
C ALA A 512 9.99 55.47 -26.81
N ASP A 513 10.51 56.62 -27.31
CA ASP A 513 11.95 56.90 -27.30
C ASP A 513 12.39 57.74 -26.09
N ARG A 514 11.66 58.80 -25.76
CA ARG A 514 12.04 59.69 -24.65
C ARG A 514 11.62 59.10 -23.28
N ARG A 515 10.47 58.40 -23.21
CA ARG A 515 9.97 57.82 -21.96
C ARG A 515 10.29 56.33 -21.87
N GLY A 516 10.79 55.74 -22.95
CA GLY A 516 11.18 54.32 -22.99
C GLY A 516 10.02 53.36 -22.98
N ALA A 517 8.79 53.78 -23.31
CA ALA A 517 7.64 52.88 -23.30
C ALA A 517 7.75 51.84 -24.40
N ARG A 518 7.60 50.58 -24.06
CA ARG A 518 7.56 49.48 -25.01
C ARG A 518 6.15 48.87 -25.11
N THR A 519 5.54 48.52 -23.98
CA THR A 519 4.16 48.02 -23.95
C THR A 519 3.22 49.10 -23.43
N LEU A 520 2.12 49.35 -24.15
CA LEU A 520 1.13 50.36 -23.82
C LEU A 520 -0.28 49.73 -23.79
N LEU A 521 -1.02 50.00 -22.72
CA LEU A 521 -2.45 49.73 -22.59
C LEU A 521 -3.22 51.03 -22.50
N LEU A 522 -4.20 51.22 -23.40
CA LEU A 522 -5.12 52.35 -23.43
C LEU A 522 -6.50 51.90 -23.02
N VAL A 523 -7.06 52.49 -21.97
CA VAL A 523 -8.39 52.19 -21.45
C VAL A 523 -9.30 53.40 -21.61
N PRO A 524 -10.46 53.29 -22.29
CA PRO A 524 -11.36 54.42 -22.46
C PRO A 524 -12.11 54.75 -21.16
N MET A 525 -12.29 55.99 -20.89
CA MET A 525 -13.18 56.52 -19.86
C MET A 525 -14.50 56.93 -20.54
N LEU A 526 -15.60 56.26 -20.19
CA LEU A 526 -16.91 56.46 -20.78
C LEU A 526 -17.90 57.06 -19.81
N LYS A 527 -18.75 57.97 -20.29
CA LYS A 527 -19.95 58.45 -19.60
C LYS A 527 -21.14 58.30 -20.59
N ASP A 528 -22.14 57.57 -20.22
CA ASP A 528 -23.32 57.35 -21.07
C ASP A 528 -22.98 56.93 -22.52
N ALA A 529 -22.04 55.99 -22.65
CA ALA A 529 -21.42 55.51 -23.88
C ALA A 529 -20.65 56.59 -24.72
N ALA A 530 -20.52 57.83 -24.22
CA ALA A 530 -19.65 58.84 -24.79
C ALA A 530 -18.23 58.77 -24.22
N LEU A 531 -17.20 58.93 -25.04
CA LEU A 531 -15.81 58.98 -24.60
C LEU A 531 -15.54 60.33 -23.97
N VAL A 532 -15.13 60.33 -22.70
CA VAL A 532 -14.74 61.54 -21.96
C VAL A 532 -13.22 61.64 -21.73
N GLY A 533 -12.49 60.59 -21.99
CA GLY A 533 -11.04 60.54 -21.82
C GLY A 533 -10.47 59.13 -21.96
N LEU A 534 -9.21 59.00 -21.66
CA LEU A 534 -8.49 57.73 -21.60
C LEU A 534 -7.49 57.69 -20.44
N ILE A 535 -7.20 56.47 -20.01
CA ILE A 535 -6.07 56.15 -19.15
C ILE A 535 -5.09 55.36 -19.97
N GLY A 536 -3.84 55.84 -20.10
CA GLY A 536 -2.73 55.12 -20.72
C GLY A 536 -1.79 54.61 -19.68
N ILE A 537 -1.54 53.32 -19.64
CA ILE A 537 -0.62 52.63 -18.72
C ILE A 537 0.47 51.99 -19.55
N TYR A 538 1.75 52.19 -19.18
CA TYR A 538 2.83 51.60 -19.95
C TYR A 538 3.95 51.00 -19.13
N ARG A 539 4.68 50.09 -19.77
CA ARG A 539 5.90 49.44 -19.31
C ARG A 539 7.07 49.80 -20.23
N ARG A 540 8.28 49.79 -19.66
CA ARG A 540 9.50 49.95 -20.46
C ARG A 540 10.03 48.68 -21.07
N GLU A 541 9.43 47.56 -20.71
CA GLU A 541 9.72 46.23 -21.22
C GLU A 541 8.63 45.78 -22.20
N VAL A 542 8.98 44.90 -23.15
CA VAL A 542 8.00 44.24 -24.04
C VAL A 542 7.32 43.09 -23.25
N GLN A 543 6.36 43.48 -22.42
CA GLN A 543 5.61 42.56 -21.57
C GLN A 543 4.11 42.91 -21.63
N PRO A 544 3.31 42.17 -22.42
CA PRO A 544 1.88 42.44 -22.52
C PRO A 544 1.14 42.39 -21.18
N PHE A 545 0.10 43.23 -21.06
CA PHE A 545 -0.81 43.19 -19.93
C PHE A 545 -1.75 41.97 -20.11
N ILE A 546 -1.64 40.99 -19.24
CA ILE A 546 -2.45 39.77 -19.25
C ILE A 546 -3.49 39.86 -18.12
N ARG A 547 -4.74 39.47 -18.36
CA ARG A 547 -5.69 39.33 -17.26
C ARG A 547 -5.13 38.35 -16.25
N LYS A 548 -5.22 38.64 -14.97
CA LYS A 548 -4.71 37.76 -13.88
C LYS A 548 -5.24 36.31 -14.01
N ALA A 549 -6.46 36.14 -14.53
CA ALA A 549 -7.02 34.83 -14.85
C ALA A 549 -6.24 34.03 -15.90
N ASP A 550 -5.55 34.72 -16.84
CA ASP A 550 -4.74 34.05 -17.87
C ASP A 550 -3.34 33.66 -17.38
N ARG A 551 -2.85 34.24 -16.27
CA ARG A 551 -1.57 33.85 -15.65
C ARG A 551 -1.64 32.45 -15.01
N VAL A 552 -2.72 32.13 -14.29
CA VAL A 552 -2.91 30.79 -13.68
C VAL A 552 -3.02 29.72 -14.77
N GLY A 553 -3.71 30.00 -15.88
CA GLY A 553 -3.77 29.11 -17.03
C GLY A 553 -2.46 29.01 -17.84
N ALA A 554 -1.54 29.98 -17.72
CA ALA A 554 -0.24 29.93 -18.40
C ALA A 554 0.80 29.11 -17.65
N GLU A 555 0.77 29.05 -16.33
CA GLU A 555 1.64 28.16 -15.54
C GLU A 555 1.26 26.69 -15.73
N PHE A 556 -0.03 26.36 -15.81
CA PHE A 556 -0.49 25.03 -16.21
C PHE A 556 -0.20 24.68 -17.68
N ARG A 557 -0.15 25.68 -18.59
CA ARG A 557 0.24 25.45 -19.99
C ARG A 557 1.76 25.35 -20.19
N CYS A 558 2.58 25.84 -19.27
CA CYS A 558 4.03 25.65 -19.33
C CYS A 558 4.47 24.21 -18.99
N SER A 559 3.84 23.54 -18.05
CA SER A 559 4.09 22.10 -17.81
C SER A 559 3.59 21.21 -18.96
N GLY A 560 2.56 21.63 -19.71
CA GLY A 560 2.11 20.95 -20.93
C GLY A 560 2.96 21.27 -22.19
N ARG A 561 3.63 22.44 -22.25
CA ARG A 561 4.44 22.83 -23.43
C ARG A 561 5.78 22.11 -23.55
N HIS A 562 6.34 21.57 -22.46
CA HIS A 562 7.52 20.71 -22.58
C HIS A 562 7.17 19.42 -23.32
N ARG A 563 6.01 18.82 -23.10
CA ARG A 563 5.54 17.63 -23.82
C ARG A 563 5.12 17.94 -25.27
N HIS A 564 4.51 19.11 -25.52
CA HIS A 564 4.15 19.50 -26.91
C HIS A 564 5.32 19.94 -27.79
N ARG A 565 6.46 20.37 -27.22
CA ARG A 565 7.67 20.65 -28.03
C ARG A 565 8.34 19.37 -28.52
N GLU A 566 8.34 18.30 -27.71
CA GLU A 566 8.82 16.98 -28.14
C GLU A 566 7.89 16.38 -29.21
N HIS A 567 6.57 16.49 -29.04
CA HIS A 567 5.60 16.00 -30.03
C HIS A 567 5.67 16.79 -31.35
N ALA A 568 5.90 18.10 -31.29
CA ALA A 568 6.10 18.92 -32.51
C ALA A 568 7.44 18.65 -33.22
N ALA A 569 8.48 18.22 -32.46
CA ALA A 569 9.75 17.80 -33.04
C ALA A 569 9.61 16.45 -33.75
N VAL A 570 8.90 15.49 -33.16
CA VAL A 570 8.62 14.17 -33.76
C VAL A 570 7.76 14.30 -35.02
N GLN A 571 6.74 15.17 -35.02
CA GLN A 571 5.94 15.42 -36.24
C GLN A 571 6.71 16.15 -37.36
N ARG A 572 7.73 16.95 -37.03
CA ARG A 572 8.61 17.56 -38.05
C ARG A 572 9.58 16.54 -38.66
N VAL A 573 10.05 15.57 -37.90
CA VAL A 573 10.88 14.46 -38.41
C VAL A 573 10.05 13.56 -39.32
N ALA A 574 8.83 13.16 -38.89
CA ALA A 574 7.93 12.33 -39.69
C ALA A 574 7.49 13.01 -41.02
N ARG A 575 7.35 14.36 -41.04
CA ARG A 575 7.06 15.10 -42.29
C ARG A 575 8.28 15.27 -43.22
N LYS A 576 9.51 15.20 -42.71
CA LYS A 576 10.72 15.21 -43.54
C LYS A 576 10.96 13.86 -44.22
N ASP A 577 10.70 12.75 -43.54
CA ASP A 577 10.84 11.42 -44.15
C ASP A 577 9.73 11.05 -45.13
N GLY A 578 8.54 11.68 -45.03
CA GLY A 578 7.45 11.50 -45.99
C GLY A 578 7.63 12.21 -47.34
N ARG A 579 8.57 13.18 -47.46
CA ARG A 579 8.82 13.91 -48.71
C ARG A 579 9.91 13.30 -49.60
N SER A 580 10.65 12.30 -49.15
CA SER A 580 11.73 11.69 -49.94
C SER A 580 11.34 10.43 -50.71
N ARG A 581 10.05 10.02 -50.69
CA ARG A 581 9.57 8.81 -51.41
C ARG A 581 8.45 9.08 -52.44
N GLN A 582 8.42 10.26 -53.06
CA GLN A 582 7.67 10.45 -54.30
C GLN A 582 8.64 10.44 -55.47
N THR A 583 8.99 9.26 -55.97
CA THR A 583 9.62 9.04 -57.27
C THR A 583 8.54 8.82 -58.32
N LYS A 584 8.74 9.54 -59.41
CA LYS A 584 8.00 9.69 -60.68
C LYS A 584 7.26 8.45 -61.18
N PRO A 585 6.10 8.59 -61.81
CA PRO A 585 5.48 7.52 -62.60
C PRO A 585 6.20 7.36 -63.93
N ALA A 586 6.69 6.15 -64.20
CA ALA A 586 7.18 5.77 -65.54
C ALA A 586 6.02 5.33 -66.40
N THR A 587 5.78 6.11 -67.43
CA THR A 587 4.95 5.73 -68.58
C THR A 587 5.48 4.47 -69.26
N ARG A 588 4.68 3.44 -69.42
CA ARG A 588 4.92 2.31 -70.29
C ARG A 588 3.67 1.98 -71.12
N LYS A 589 3.86 2.22 -72.44
CA LYS A 589 2.93 1.97 -73.52
C LYS A 589 2.37 0.54 -73.55
N ALA A 590 1.14 0.50 -73.95
CA ALA A 590 0.43 -0.74 -74.33
C ALA A 590 1.13 -1.47 -75.50
N ARG A 591 1.15 -2.80 -75.44
CA ARG A 591 1.16 -3.65 -76.65
C ARG A 591 0.18 -4.81 -76.41
N ARG A 592 -0.74 -4.87 -77.39
CA ARG A 592 -1.66 -5.97 -77.61
C ARG A 592 -0.87 -7.25 -77.97
N GLY A 593 -1.35 -8.36 -77.63
CA GLY A 593 -0.96 -9.69 -78.14
C GLY A 593 -1.94 -10.73 -77.63
N SER A 594 -2.78 -11.10 -78.54
CA SER A 594 -3.78 -12.19 -78.55
C SER A 594 -3.14 -13.56 -78.42
N GLY A 595 -3.90 -14.47 -77.91
CA GLY A 595 -3.77 -15.88 -78.28
C GLY A 595 -3.79 -16.86 -77.11
N GLU A 596 -4.84 -17.57 -77.08
CA GLU A 596 -5.27 -18.87 -76.58
C GLU A 596 -5.56 -19.01 -75.10
#